data_14059d4f33e10d76422bd9c3bbce9e5f
#
_entry.id   14059d4f33e10d76422bd9c3bbce9e5f
#
_cell.length_a   1.000
_cell.length_b   1.000
_cell.length_c   1.000
_cell.angle_alpha   90.00
_cell.angle_beta   90.00
_cell.angle_gamma   90.00
#
_symmetry.space_group_name_H-M   'P 1'
#
loop_
_entity.id
_entity.type
_entity.pdbx_description
1 polymer ?
#
loop_
_entity_poly.entity_id
_entity_poly.type
_entity_poly.pdbx_seq_one_letter_code
_entity_poly.pdbx_strand_id
1 'polypeptide(L)'
;MSKTKDESKSCISKINKKVILKGPILTNSGYGVHTRQIFEYLFRRNDIDLYVQPTLWGKTSWILDDKNETIKNIIKYCQKKLGKEKADVSYQVLLPNEWKNIALKNIGITAGFEADIVKKTWIEYCNNMDLVIVPSIFSRDAFYKTSRINNLNLETKIEVLNEWYYKDFDKCKENFKFLKDLKYDKNILIIGQITSDNQKSDRKNIIKTIKTALDFVKDKNIGIVLKVNTGKFTNNAFNYLKDELTSILENKSLEKICLIFGSLSITELKGLYSCKKITCMLSGTRAEGWGLPFIEAASCGLPIIATNYSAYKEFLDNDFLQIEYEKEIFTQDTNFVDKDSNPYWANFKTESMINNLKVFFENINFYKSIAHKRQIIIKQNYNIDIILNNYKEVFESNF
;
A
#
# COMPACT_ATOMS: atom_id res chain seq x y z
N MET A 1 -18.05 42.55 -57.69
CA MET A 1 -17.35 42.92 -56.46
C MET A 1 -18.02 42.30 -55.27
N SER A 2 -17.56 41.14 -54.85
CA SER A 2 -18.05 40.45 -53.66
C SER A 2 -16.87 40.38 -52.67
N LYS A 3 -17.03 41.05 -51.54
CA LYS A 3 -16.06 41.05 -50.44
C LYS A 3 -16.25 39.76 -49.68
N THR A 4 -15.26 38.86 -49.75
CA THR A 4 -15.08 37.73 -48.84
C THR A 4 -14.67 38.29 -47.47
N LYS A 5 -15.52 38.06 -46.45
CA LYS A 5 -15.17 38.29 -45.06
C LYS A 5 -14.27 37.13 -44.59
N ASP A 6 -13.05 37.52 -44.29
CA ASP A 6 -12.06 36.66 -43.62
C ASP A 6 -12.49 36.51 -42.15
N GLU A 7 -13.06 35.33 -41.79
CA GLU A 7 -13.30 34.94 -40.38
C GLU A 7 -12.02 34.39 -39.79
N SER A 8 -11.18 35.26 -39.27
CA SER A 8 -10.06 34.84 -38.40
C SER A 8 -10.63 34.30 -37.08
N LYS A 9 -10.84 33.00 -37.03
CA LYS A 9 -11.04 32.27 -35.75
C LYS A 9 -9.78 32.45 -34.92
N SER A 10 -9.81 33.35 -33.94
CA SER A 10 -8.80 33.42 -32.88
C SER A 10 -8.80 32.11 -32.12
N CYS A 11 -7.82 31.26 -32.39
CA CYS A 11 -7.51 30.09 -31.59
C CYS A 11 -6.94 30.58 -30.26
N ILE A 12 -7.80 30.86 -29.28
CA ILE A 12 -7.37 31.09 -27.91
C ILE A 12 -6.71 29.78 -27.47
N SER A 13 -5.39 29.73 -27.43
CA SER A 13 -4.63 28.62 -26.89
C SER A 13 -5.07 28.44 -25.43
N LYS A 14 -5.78 27.35 -25.13
CA LYS A 14 -6.17 27.00 -23.77
C LYS A 14 -4.88 26.89 -22.96
N ILE A 15 -4.62 27.82 -22.05
CA ILE A 15 -3.45 27.79 -21.18
C ILE A 15 -3.67 26.59 -20.26
N ASN A 16 -2.85 25.55 -20.42
CA ASN A 16 -2.92 24.36 -19.57
C ASN A 16 -2.41 24.74 -18.17
N LYS A 17 -3.11 24.28 -17.13
CA LYS A 17 -2.66 24.46 -15.74
C LYS A 17 -1.35 23.69 -15.50
N LYS A 18 -0.39 24.34 -14.85
CA LYS A 18 0.89 23.74 -14.47
C LYS A 18 0.72 22.94 -13.19
N VAL A 19 0.94 21.64 -13.25
CA VAL A 19 0.70 20.70 -12.14
C VAL A 19 2.00 20.01 -11.75
N ILE A 20 2.34 20.03 -10.47
CA ILE A 20 3.47 19.27 -9.90
C ILE A 20 2.93 18.03 -9.19
N LEU A 21 3.46 16.87 -9.56
CA LEU A 21 3.36 15.65 -8.75
C LEU A 21 4.70 15.41 -8.06
N LYS A 22 4.73 15.41 -6.73
CA LYS A 22 5.91 15.16 -5.92
C LYS A 22 5.71 13.92 -5.05
N GLY A 23 6.64 12.99 -5.09
CA GLY A 23 6.58 11.78 -4.28
C GLY A 23 7.54 10.69 -4.74
N PRO A 24 7.61 9.56 -4.03
CA PRO A 24 8.58 8.48 -4.30
C PRO A 24 8.17 7.58 -5.48
N ILE A 25 7.77 8.16 -6.59
CA ILE A 25 7.14 7.53 -7.76
C ILE A 25 7.95 6.37 -8.35
N LEU A 26 9.28 6.44 -8.27
CA LEU A 26 10.19 5.42 -8.80
C LEU A 26 10.59 4.37 -7.75
N THR A 27 9.98 4.35 -6.56
CA THR A 27 10.36 3.41 -5.51
C THR A 27 9.45 2.18 -5.43
N ASN A 28 10.00 1.06 -4.96
CA ASN A 28 9.28 -0.18 -4.65
C ASN A 28 8.63 -0.12 -3.25
N SER A 29 7.84 0.94 -2.99
CA SER A 29 7.14 1.14 -1.71
C SER A 29 5.64 1.34 -1.93
N GLY A 30 4.83 1.21 -0.86
CA GLY A 30 3.40 1.55 -0.90
C GLY A 30 3.17 3.00 -1.34
N TYR A 31 3.94 3.96 -0.80
CA TYR A 31 3.89 5.35 -1.24
C TYR A 31 4.29 5.53 -2.72
N GLY A 32 5.26 4.70 -3.21
CA GLY A 32 5.61 4.68 -4.63
C GLY A 32 4.46 4.18 -5.50
N VAL A 33 3.73 3.15 -5.06
CA VAL A 33 2.52 2.66 -5.75
C VAL A 33 1.47 3.76 -5.77
N HIS A 34 1.15 4.37 -4.64
CA HIS A 34 0.17 5.45 -4.54
C HIS A 34 0.56 6.64 -5.43
N THR A 35 1.84 7.06 -5.43
CA THR A 35 2.30 8.13 -6.32
C THR A 35 2.09 7.78 -7.80
N ARG A 36 2.34 6.53 -8.21
CA ARG A 36 2.06 6.07 -9.59
C ARG A 36 0.57 6.06 -9.90
N GLN A 37 -0.28 5.81 -8.92
CA GLN A 37 -1.73 5.91 -9.09
C GLN A 37 -2.16 7.37 -9.35
N ILE A 38 -1.67 8.33 -8.57
CA ILE A 38 -1.92 9.76 -8.82
C ILE A 38 -1.35 10.18 -10.19
N PHE A 39 -0.15 9.68 -10.57
CA PHE A 39 0.42 9.93 -11.90
C PHE A 39 -0.50 9.41 -13.01
N GLU A 40 -1.03 8.21 -12.89
CA GLU A 40 -1.94 7.64 -13.90
C GLU A 40 -3.20 8.51 -14.10
N TYR A 41 -3.77 9.06 -13.04
CA TYR A 41 -4.86 10.02 -13.12
C TYR A 41 -4.46 11.29 -13.87
N LEU A 42 -3.36 11.93 -13.44
CA LEU A 42 -2.89 13.20 -14.02
C LEU A 42 -2.42 13.01 -15.47
N PHE A 43 -1.78 11.90 -15.78
CA PHE A 43 -1.28 11.59 -17.13
C PHE A 43 -2.39 11.46 -18.18
N ARG A 44 -3.59 11.05 -17.76
CA ARG A 44 -4.77 10.95 -18.66
C ARG A 44 -5.43 12.30 -18.98
N ARG A 45 -5.03 13.38 -18.31
CA ARG A 45 -5.60 14.71 -18.50
C ARG A 45 -4.91 15.45 -19.64
N ASN A 46 -5.72 16.09 -20.51
CA ASN A 46 -5.24 16.87 -21.66
C ASN A 46 -5.23 18.39 -21.38
N ASP A 47 -5.70 18.82 -20.22
CA ASP A 47 -5.89 20.20 -19.81
C ASP A 47 -4.81 20.70 -18.84
N ILE A 48 -3.77 19.89 -18.59
CA ILE A 48 -2.68 20.19 -17.68
C ILE A 48 -1.31 20.05 -18.36
N ASP A 49 -0.32 20.79 -17.83
CA ASP A 49 1.10 20.59 -18.09
C ASP A 49 1.74 19.98 -16.84
N LEU A 50 2.00 18.66 -16.89
CA LEU A 50 2.43 17.86 -15.74
C LEU A 50 3.96 17.87 -15.60
N TYR A 51 4.42 18.09 -14.37
CA TYR A 51 5.81 18.02 -13.91
C TYR A 51 5.92 17.01 -12.77
N VAL A 52 6.91 16.13 -12.80
CA VAL A 52 7.11 15.10 -11.78
C VAL A 52 8.40 15.33 -11.01
N GLN A 53 8.32 15.42 -9.69
CA GLN A 53 9.46 15.57 -8.78
C GLN A 53 9.63 14.28 -7.97
N PRO A 54 10.52 13.36 -8.40
CA PRO A 54 10.74 12.12 -7.67
C PRO A 54 11.45 12.37 -6.35
N THR A 55 11.07 11.63 -5.31
CA THR A 55 11.72 11.66 -4.00
C THR A 55 12.24 10.26 -3.63
N LEU A 56 13.16 10.22 -2.68
CA LEU A 56 13.56 8.97 -2.03
C LEU A 56 12.46 8.51 -1.06
N TRP A 57 12.49 7.23 -0.71
CA TRP A 57 11.67 6.64 0.34
C TRP A 57 12.52 5.69 1.17
N GLY A 58 13.10 6.22 2.23
CA GLY A 58 14.04 5.49 3.07
C GLY A 58 15.15 4.82 2.25
N LYS A 59 15.35 3.53 2.48
CA LYS A 59 16.33 2.69 1.75
C LYS A 59 15.68 1.83 0.64
N THR A 60 14.51 2.21 0.14
CA THR A 60 13.79 1.43 -0.88
C THR A 60 14.48 1.55 -2.25
N SER A 61 14.56 0.43 -2.98
CA SER A 61 15.12 0.40 -4.34
C SER A 61 14.26 1.18 -5.33
N TRP A 62 14.90 1.70 -6.37
CA TRP A 62 14.23 2.36 -7.48
C TRP A 62 13.87 1.37 -8.59
N ILE A 63 12.76 1.64 -9.27
CA ILE A 63 12.31 0.92 -10.46
C ILE A 63 12.81 1.72 -11.66
N LEU A 64 13.78 1.14 -12.38
CA LEU A 64 14.36 1.74 -13.58
C LEU A 64 14.20 0.80 -14.79
N ASP A 65 13.07 0.08 -14.84
CA ASP A 65 12.78 -0.86 -15.95
C ASP A 65 12.41 -0.10 -17.21
N ASP A 66 13.34 -0.07 -18.16
CA ASP A 66 13.20 0.58 -19.46
C ASP A 66 12.26 -0.17 -20.43
N LYS A 67 11.85 -1.40 -20.10
CA LYS A 67 10.87 -2.18 -20.88
C LYS A 67 9.43 -1.87 -20.48
N ASN A 68 9.22 -1.25 -19.34
CA ASN A 68 7.89 -0.87 -18.85
C ASN A 68 7.51 0.52 -19.36
N GLU A 69 6.52 0.62 -20.24
CA GLU A 69 6.07 1.90 -20.83
C GLU A 69 5.59 2.92 -19.81
N THR A 70 4.95 2.48 -18.73
CA THR A 70 4.54 3.39 -17.64
C THR A 70 5.76 4.00 -16.97
N ILE A 71 6.79 3.20 -16.69
CA ILE A 71 8.04 3.68 -16.07
C ILE A 71 8.80 4.61 -17.01
N LYS A 72 8.87 4.30 -18.32
CA LYS A 72 9.45 5.21 -19.32
C LYS A 72 8.76 6.57 -19.33
N ASN A 73 7.43 6.57 -19.34
CA ASN A 73 6.67 7.81 -19.30
C ASN A 73 6.96 8.60 -18.01
N ILE A 74 6.97 7.94 -16.86
CA ILE A 74 7.31 8.59 -15.58
C ILE A 74 8.71 9.22 -15.67
N ILE A 75 9.73 8.49 -16.13
CA ILE A 75 11.10 9.01 -16.27
C ILE A 75 11.13 10.24 -17.19
N LYS A 76 10.41 10.20 -18.33
CA LYS A 76 10.29 11.35 -19.24
C LYS A 76 9.71 12.59 -18.53
N TYR A 77 8.67 12.41 -17.71
CA TYR A 77 8.06 13.53 -16.97
C TYR A 77 8.95 14.01 -15.82
N CYS A 78 9.77 13.14 -15.21
CA CYS A 78 10.79 13.56 -14.23
C CYS A 78 11.88 14.45 -14.82
N GLN A 79 12.12 14.38 -16.14
CA GLN A 79 13.11 15.22 -16.82
C GLN A 79 12.59 16.61 -17.20
N LYS A 80 11.25 16.82 -17.19
CA LYS A 80 10.66 18.14 -17.44
C LYS A 80 11.01 19.08 -16.28
N LYS A 81 11.43 20.28 -16.64
CA LYS A 81 11.73 21.35 -15.67
C LYS A 81 10.65 22.40 -15.70
N LEU A 82 10.07 22.69 -14.57
CA LEU A 82 9.25 23.89 -14.39
C LEU A 82 10.18 25.12 -14.49
N GLY A 83 9.75 26.15 -15.20
CA GLY A 83 10.47 27.41 -15.25
C GLY A 83 10.48 28.16 -13.91
N LYS A 84 10.73 29.45 -13.92
CA LYS A 84 10.75 30.31 -12.70
C LYS A 84 9.35 30.56 -12.13
N GLU A 85 8.31 30.25 -12.88
CA GLU A 85 6.92 30.49 -12.48
C GLU A 85 6.47 29.44 -11.44
N LYS A 86 5.60 29.89 -10.54
CA LYS A 86 4.95 28.97 -9.58
C LYS A 86 3.92 28.12 -10.31
N ALA A 87 3.83 26.85 -9.96
CA ALA A 87 2.80 25.96 -10.48
C ALA A 87 1.41 26.35 -9.94
N ASP A 88 0.35 25.97 -10.67
CA ASP A 88 -1.02 26.21 -10.23
C ASP A 88 -1.41 25.25 -9.10
N VAL A 89 -1.07 23.97 -9.23
CA VAL A 89 -1.41 22.94 -8.25
C VAL A 89 -0.24 21.99 -7.99
N SER A 90 -0.04 21.57 -6.74
CA SER A 90 0.86 20.47 -6.39
C SER A 90 0.11 19.33 -5.70
N TYR A 91 0.44 18.11 -6.08
CA TYR A 91 0.05 16.86 -5.41
C TYR A 91 1.30 16.26 -4.79
N GLN A 92 1.35 16.17 -3.45
CA GLN A 92 2.53 15.75 -2.71
C GLN A 92 2.25 14.46 -1.92
N VAL A 93 2.65 13.33 -2.49
CA VAL A 93 2.47 11.99 -1.88
C VAL A 93 3.65 11.69 -0.96
N LEU A 94 3.60 12.21 0.27
CA LEU A 94 4.69 12.24 1.24
C LEU A 94 4.14 12.15 2.68
N LEU A 95 5.03 12.10 3.66
CA LEU A 95 4.66 12.30 5.05
C LEU A 95 4.33 13.80 5.29
N PRO A 96 3.41 14.14 6.20
CA PRO A 96 2.99 15.52 6.42
C PRO A 96 4.13 16.51 6.70
N ASN A 97 5.15 16.10 7.43
CA ASN A 97 6.32 16.94 7.72
C ASN A 97 7.26 17.19 6.52
N GLU A 98 7.02 16.53 5.38
CA GLU A 98 7.78 16.69 4.15
C GLU A 98 7.05 17.58 3.12
N TRP A 99 5.77 17.92 3.36
CA TRP A 99 4.99 18.78 2.49
C TRP A 99 5.51 20.22 2.51
N LYS A 100 5.35 20.91 1.39
CA LYS A 100 5.80 22.30 1.21
C LYS A 100 4.85 23.08 0.33
N ASN A 101 4.75 24.37 0.53
CA ASN A 101 4.00 25.30 -0.33
C ASN A 101 4.78 25.59 -1.63
N ILE A 102 4.62 24.74 -2.65
CA ILE A 102 5.35 24.79 -3.92
C ILE A 102 4.49 25.19 -5.11
N ALA A 103 3.19 25.37 -4.91
CA ALA A 103 2.22 25.77 -5.92
C ALA A 103 1.25 26.83 -5.35
N LEU A 104 0.36 27.36 -6.18
CA LEU A 104 -0.72 28.23 -5.71
C LEU A 104 -1.71 27.46 -4.83
N LYS A 105 -2.02 26.22 -5.22
CA LYS A 105 -2.77 25.25 -4.41
C LYS A 105 -1.91 24.01 -4.11
N ASN A 106 -1.93 23.55 -2.87
CA ASN A 106 -1.07 22.47 -2.40
C ASN A 106 -1.92 21.37 -1.76
N ILE A 107 -1.90 20.18 -2.34
CA ILE A 107 -2.65 19.02 -1.89
C ILE A 107 -1.66 18.01 -1.29
N GLY A 108 -1.80 17.74 0.01
CA GLY A 108 -1.04 16.75 0.74
C GLY A 108 -1.71 15.38 0.63
N ILE A 109 -0.95 14.33 0.32
CA ILE A 109 -1.46 12.96 0.20
C ILE A 109 -0.59 12.05 1.07
N THR A 110 -1.21 11.31 2.00
CA THR A 110 -0.48 10.45 2.93
C THR A 110 -1.34 9.29 3.41
N ALA A 111 -0.73 8.14 3.66
CA ALA A 111 -1.38 7.04 4.37
C ALA A 111 -1.35 7.22 5.90
N GLY A 112 -0.70 8.26 6.37
CA GLY A 112 -0.48 8.49 7.80
C GLY A 112 0.58 7.55 8.37
N PHE A 113 0.50 7.33 9.67
CA PHE A 113 1.21 6.26 10.37
C PHE A 113 0.18 5.19 10.76
N GLU A 114 0.57 3.94 10.64
CA GLU A 114 -0.34 2.82 10.83
C GLU A 114 -0.56 2.51 12.33
N ALA A 115 -1.05 3.51 13.06
CA ALA A 115 -1.57 3.43 14.43
C ALA A 115 -2.90 4.20 14.50
N ASP A 116 -3.53 4.20 15.66
CA ASP A 116 -4.82 4.87 15.89
C ASP A 116 -4.73 6.39 16.00
N ILE A 117 -3.53 6.95 16.04
CA ILE A 117 -3.21 8.39 16.05
C ILE A 117 -1.94 8.66 15.25
N VAL A 118 -1.74 9.92 14.89
CA VAL A 118 -0.54 10.42 14.21
C VAL A 118 0.23 11.40 15.12
N LYS A 119 1.39 11.87 14.68
CA LYS A 119 2.17 12.87 15.41
C LYS A 119 1.42 14.20 15.51
N LYS A 120 1.44 14.86 16.67
CA LYS A 120 0.73 16.14 16.91
C LYS A 120 1.08 17.21 15.90
N THR A 121 2.38 17.35 15.59
CA THR A 121 2.86 18.33 14.62
C THR A 121 2.31 18.10 13.20
N TRP A 122 1.82 16.90 12.90
CA TRP A 122 1.23 16.62 11.59
C TRP A 122 -0.10 17.36 11.37
N ILE A 123 -0.81 17.72 12.46
CA ILE A 123 -2.02 18.55 12.38
C ILE A 123 -1.68 19.94 11.82
N GLU A 124 -0.57 20.55 12.29
CA GLU A 124 -0.10 21.85 11.76
C GLU A 124 0.29 21.75 10.29
N TYR A 125 0.98 20.67 9.90
CA TYR A 125 1.33 20.47 8.49
C TYR A 125 0.10 20.22 7.61
N CYS A 126 -0.96 19.60 8.12
CA CYS A 126 -2.23 19.52 7.42
C CYS A 126 -2.81 20.92 7.16
N ASN A 127 -2.81 21.79 8.17
CA ASN A 127 -3.35 23.15 8.07
C ASN A 127 -2.55 24.07 7.11
N ASN A 128 -1.36 23.65 6.70
CA ASN A 128 -0.59 24.34 5.65
C ASN A 128 -0.94 23.87 4.22
N MET A 129 -1.84 22.90 4.07
CA MET A 129 -2.31 22.41 2.77
C MET A 129 -3.74 22.88 2.50
N ASP A 130 -4.08 23.07 1.23
CA ASP A 130 -5.44 23.43 0.81
C ASP A 130 -6.41 22.23 0.91
N LEU A 131 -5.86 21.01 0.82
CA LEU A 131 -6.58 19.75 0.96
C LEU A 131 -5.61 18.66 1.41
N VAL A 132 -6.07 17.77 2.27
CA VAL A 132 -5.36 16.54 2.62
C VAL A 132 -6.15 15.33 2.13
N ILE A 133 -5.45 14.35 1.55
CA ILE A 133 -6.03 13.11 1.05
C ILE A 133 -5.37 11.93 1.76
N VAL A 134 -6.20 10.99 2.18
CA VAL A 134 -5.78 9.73 2.80
C VAL A 134 -6.48 8.54 2.13
N PRO A 135 -5.87 7.34 2.12
CA PRO A 135 -6.43 6.20 1.38
C PRO A 135 -7.60 5.51 2.07
N SER A 136 -7.88 5.81 3.35
CA SER A 136 -8.87 5.09 4.14
C SER A 136 -9.52 5.95 5.21
N ILE A 137 -10.71 5.54 5.66
CA ILE A 137 -11.40 6.10 6.82
C ILE A 137 -10.52 5.92 8.08
N PHE A 138 -9.88 4.75 8.22
CA PHE A 138 -8.95 4.49 9.33
C PHE A 138 -7.84 5.54 9.42
N SER A 139 -7.18 5.85 8.30
CA SER A 139 -6.14 6.87 8.25
C SER A 139 -6.71 8.27 8.57
N ARG A 140 -7.87 8.63 8.01
CA ARG A 140 -8.54 9.92 8.31
C ARG A 140 -8.85 10.07 9.80
N ASP A 141 -9.44 9.04 10.38
CA ASP A 141 -9.88 9.05 11.78
C ASP A 141 -8.70 9.16 12.75
N ALA A 142 -7.49 8.67 12.37
CA ALA A 142 -6.27 8.87 13.16
C ALA A 142 -5.89 10.36 13.26
N PHE A 143 -6.04 11.15 12.20
CA PHE A 143 -5.81 12.62 12.25
C PHE A 143 -6.86 13.31 13.10
N TYR A 144 -8.14 13.04 12.92
CA TYR A 144 -9.21 13.63 13.73
C TYR A 144 -9.11 13.26 15.21
N LYS A 145 -8.73 12.01 15.51
CA LYS A 145 -8.49 11.57 16.87
C LYS A 145 -7.32 12.33 17.50
N THR A 146 -6.21 12.48 16.77
CA THR A 146 -5.04 13.25 17.24
C THR A 146 -5.38 14.68 17.53
N SER A 147 -6.10 15.36 16.64
CA SER A 147 -6.58 16.72 16.82
C SER A 147 -7.40 16.83 18.12
N ARG A 148 -8.40 15.97 18.29
CA ARG A 148 -9.32 15.99 19.44
C ARG A 148 -8.63 15.75 20.79
N ILE A 149 -7.80 14.70 20.90
CA ILE A 149 -7.17 14.35 22.20
C ILE A 149 -6.10 15.35 22.63
N ASN A 150 -5.55 16.13 21.70
CA ASN A 150 -4.53 17.15 21.98
C ASN A 150 -5.09 18.58 21.94
N ASN A 151 -6.41 18.77 21.80
CA ASN A 151 -7.06 20.07 21.65
C ASN A 151 -6.42 20.94 20.54
N LEU A 152 -6.04 20.32 19.42
CA LEU A 152 -5.48 20.99 18.26
C LEU A 152 -6.59 21.31 17.27
N ASN A 153 -6.53 22.47 16.63
CA ASN A 153 -7.46 22.83 15.57
C ASN A 153 -7.02 22.24 14.24
N LEU A 154 -7.80 21.34 13.66
CA LEU A 154 -7.62 20.81 12.32
C LEU A 154 -8.60 21.52 11.37
N GLU A 155 -8.12 22.53 10.65
CA GLU A 155 -8.90 23.39 9.76
C GLU A 155 -9.06 22.80 8.37
N THR A 156 -7.99 22.16 7.87
CA THR A 156 -7.95 21.60 6.52
C THR A 156 -8.83 20.37 6.42
N LYS A 157 -9.63 20.31 5.35
CA LYS A 157 -10.44 19.16 5.00
C LYS A 157 -9.57 17.94 4.72
N ILE A 158 -9.93 16.79 5.27
CA ILE A 158 -9.31 15.51 4.94
C ILE A 158 -10.32 14.65 4.18
N GLU A 159 -10.01 14.37 2.91
CA GLU A 159 -10.80 13.51 2.04
C GLU A 159 -10.23 12.09 1.99
N VAL A 160 -11.11 11.12 1.82
CA VAL A 160 -10.72 9.72 1.63
C VAL A 160 -10.81 9.37 0.16
N LEU A 161 -9.66 9.03 -0.43
CA LEU A 161 -9.56 8.51 -1.78
C LEU A 161 -8.80 7.17 -1.76
N ASN A 162 -9.54 6.11 -2.01
CA ASN A 162 -9.01 4.75 -1.96
C ASN A 162 -7.99 4.50 -3.08
N GLU A 163 -7.11 3.53 -2.85
CA GLU A 163 -6.20 3.01 -3.86
C GLU A 163 -6.85 1.81 -4.59
N TRP A 164 -6.47 1.60 -5.86
CA TRP A 164 -6.93 0.43 -6.61
C TRP A 164 -5.87 -0.69 -6.59
N TYR A 165 -6.28 -1.94 -6.88
CA TYR A 165 -5.36 -3.03 -7.16
C TYR A 165 -4.74 -2.87 -8.56
N TYR A 166 -3.63 -3.56 -8.85
CA TYR A 166 -2.97 -3.46 -10.16
C TYR A 166 -3.93 -3.81 -11.31
N LYS A 167 -4.16 -2.85 -12.22
CA LYS A 167 -5.03 -3.01 -13.39
C LYS A 167 -4.66 -4.20 -14.28
N ASP A 168 -3.38 -4.55 -14.32
CA ASP A 168 -2.86 -5.64 -15.14
C ASP A 168 -3.14 -7.02 -14.55
N PHE A 169 -3.62 -7.11 -13.30
CA PHE A 169 -4.00 -8.40 -12.69
C PHE A 169 -5.09 -9.12 -13.47
N ASP A 170 -6.02 -8.40 -14.10
CA ASP A 170 -7.08 -8.99 -14.89
C ASP A 170 -6.61 -9.54 -16.25
N LYS A 171 -5.49 -9.04 -16.77
CA LYS A 171 -4.94 -9.37 -18.10
C LYS A 171 -3.78 -10.36 -18.08
N CYS A 172 -3.08 -10.49 -16.94
CA CYS A 172 -1.90 -11.35 -16.85
C CYS A 172 -2.28 -12.83 -16.81
N LYS A 173 -1.61 -13.65 -17.63
CA LYS A 173 -1.65 -15.11 -17.49
C LYS A 173 -0.79 -15.52 -16.30
N GLU A 174 -1.26 -16.49 -15.51
CA GLU A 174 -0.48 -17.07 -14.41
C GLU A 174 0.81 -17.69 -14.98
N ASN A 175 1.97 -17.13 -14.65
CA ASN A 175 3.24 -17.65 -15.19
C ASN A 175 4.39 -17.46 -14.18
N PHE A 176 4.25 -18.08 -13.03
CA PHE A 176 5.32 -18.13 -12.06
C PHE A 176 5.82 -19.59 -11.95
N LYS A 177 6.75 -19.96 -12.83
CA LYS A 177 7.24 -21.35 -12.95
C LYS A 177 7.74 -21.93 -11.63
N PHE A 178 8.42 -21.12 -10.84
CA PHE A 178 8.95 -21.49 -9.52
C PHE A 178 7.87 -22.05 -8.56
N LEU A 179 6.64 -21.55 -8.60
CA LEU A 179 5.56 -22.02 -7.72
C LEU A 179 5.04 -23.42 -8.10
N LYS A 180 5.38 -23.93 -9.29
CA LYS A 180 5.07 -25.31 -9.69
C LYS A 180 5.86 -26.34 -8.86
N ASP A 181 7.06 -25.98 -8.43
CA ASP A 181 8.00 -26.83 -7.71
C ASP A 181 7.84 -26.76 -6.19
N LEU A 182 6.77 -26.08 -5.70
CA LEU A 182 6.45 -26.07 -4.28
C LEU A 182 6.26 -27.51 -3.75
N LYS A 183 6.98 -27.85 -2.68
CA LYS A 183 6.99 -29.17 -2.05
C LYS A 183 5.59 -29.60 -1.56
N TYR A 184 4.80 -28.65 -1.08
CA TYR A 184 3.48 -28.90 -0.52
C TYR A 184 2.38 -28.44 -1.47
N ASP A 185 1.27 -29.20 -1.54
CA ASP A 185 0.10 -28.84 -2.37
C ASP A 185 -0.81 -27.82 -1.69
N LYS A 186 -0.62 -27.59 -0.38
CA LYS A 186 -1.30 -26.53 0.37
C LYS A 186 -0.26 -25.67 1.06
N ASN A 187 -0.28 -24.37 0.79
CA ASN A 187 0.65 -23.43 1.39
C ASN A 187 -0.08 -22.19 1.91
N ILE A 188 0.41 -21.69 3.03
CA ILE A 188 0.02 -20.42 3.62
C ILE A 188 0.95 -19.35 3.06
N LEU A 189 0.41 -18.28 2.45
CA LEU A 189 1.18 -17.14 1.97
C LEU A 189 1.31 -16.10 3.09
N ILE A 190 2.54 -15.70 3.41
CA ILE A 190 2.85 -14.60 4.31
C ILE A 190 3.66 -13.56 3.54
N ILE A 191 3.21 -12.30 3.56
CA ILE A 191 3.89 -11.19 2.88
C ILE A 191 4.28 -10.12 3.90
N GLY A 192 5.52 -9.67 3.85
CA GLY A 192 5.97 -8.59 4.73
C GLY A 192 7.39 -8.13 4.52
N GLN A 193 7.87 -7.41 5.50
CA GLN A 193 9.24 -6.92 5.59
C GLN A 193 9.82 -7.33 6.93
N ILE A 194 11.04 -7.83 6.93
CA ILE A 194 11.79 -8.11 8.15
C ILE A 194 12.73 -6.94 8.40
N THR A 195 12.62 -6.33 9.58
CA THR A 195 13.48 -5.21 10.01
C THR A 195 14.56 -5.71 10.97
N SER A 196 15.73 -5.09 10.92
CA SER A 196 16.91 -5.52 11.69
C SER A 196 16.92 -5.12 13.17
N ASP A 197 15.99 -4.28 13.58
CA ASP A 197 15.85 -3.78 14.96
C ASP A 197 14.97 -4.67 15.85
N ASN A 198 14.86 -5.91 15.42
CA ASN A 198 14.27 -7.03 16.16
C ASN A 198 13.08 -6.67 17.04
N GLN A 199 11.89 -6.59 16.42
CA GLN A 199 10.60 -6.59 17.09
C GLN A 199 10.07 -5.22 17.56
N LYS A 200 10.88 -4.21 17.81
CA LYS A 200 10.40 -2.92 18.34
C LYS A 200 9.64 -2.09 17.29
N SER A 201 10.00 -2.24 16.01
CA SER A 201 9.34 -1.56 14.88
C SER A 201 8.67 -2.53 13.88
N ASP A 202 8.46 -3.80 14.27
CA ASP A 202 7.82 -4.81 13.41
C ASP A 202 6.31 -4.57 13.30
N ARG A 203 5.95 -3.53 12.57
CA ARG A 203 4.56 -3.19 12.28
C ARG A 203 3.82 -4.33 11.58
N LYS A 204 4.49 -5.06 10.71
CA LYS A 204 3.91 -6.22 10.01
C LYS A 204 3.77 -7.46 10.91
N ASN A 205 4.36 -7.43 12.11
CA ASN A 205 4.32 -8.53 13.09
C ASN A 205 4.74 -9.87 12.47
N ILE A 206 5.73 -9.82 11.57
CA ILE A 206 6.11 -10.93 10.69
C ILE A 206 6.67 -12.08 11.49
N ILE A 207 7.54 -11.81 12.45
CA ILE A 207 8.21 -12.87 13.24
C ILE A 207 7.20 -13.67 14.05
N LYS A 208 6.30 -12.99 14.77
CA LYS A 208 5.24 -13.66 15.52
C LYS A 208 4.31 -14.46 14.60
N THR A 209 3.97 -13.88 13.41
CA THR A 209 3.14 -14.56 12.41
C THR A 209 3.79 -15.85 11.90
N ILE A 210 5.10 -15.80 11.55
CA ILE A 210 5.84 -16.97 11.07
C ILE A 210 5.92 -18.04 12.16
N LYS A 211 6.30 -17.68 13.41
CA LYS A 211 6.38 -18.60 14.53
C LYS A 211 5.05 -19.32 14.75
N THR A 212 3.95 -18.57 14.80
CA THR A 212 2.59 -19.12 14.97
C THR A 212 2.19 -20.04 13.80
N ALA A 213 2.50 -19.64 12.56
CA ALA A 213 2.23 -20.47 11.39
C ALA A 213 3.04 -21.77 11.40
N LEU A 214 4.32 -21.72 11.78
CA LEU A 214 5.18 -22.92 11.92
C LEU A 214 4.67 -23.87 12.99
N ASP A 215 4.26 -23.37 14.15
CA ASP A 215 3.67 -24.18 15.21
C ASP A 215 2.38 -24.89 14.73
N PHE A 216 1.60 -24.23 13.86
CA PHE A 216 0.41 -24.84 13.26
C PHE A 216 0.75 -25.92 12.22
N VAL A 217 1.77 -25.72 11.37
CA VAL A 217 2.05 -26.62 10.22
C VAL A 217 3.04 -27.75 10.53
N LYS A 218 3.73 -27.73 11.70
CA LYS A 218 4.84 -28.64 12.04
C LYS A 218 4.56 -30.10 11.72
N ASP A 219 3.38 -30.61 12.10
CA ASP A 219 2.96 -32.00 11.94
C ASP A 219 1.96 -32.20 10.79
N LYS A 220 1.87 -31.24 9.84
CA LYS A 220 0.88 -31.26 8.75
C LYS A 220 1.55 -31.23 7.39
N ASN A 221 0.90 -31.79 6.38
CA ASN A 221 1.32 -31.67 4.99
C ASN A 221 0.93 -30.31 4.39
N ILE A 222 1.39 -29.23 5.06
CA ILE A 222 1.15 -27.84 4.70
C ILE A 222 2.49 -27.10 4.76
N GLY A 223 2.76 -26.28 3.76
CA GLY A 223 3.92 -25.40 3.69
C GLY A 223 3.59 -23.95 3.94
N ILE A 224 4.64 -23.12 4.00
CA ILE A 224 4.57 -21.67 4.09
C ILE A 224 5.33 -21.09 2.91
N VAL A 225 4.71 -20.19 2.15
CA VAL A 225 5.39 -19.34 1.19
C VAL A 225 5.58 -17.99 1.83
N LEU A 226 6.83 -17.64 2.12
CA LEU A 226 7.21 -16.40 2.79
C LEU A 226 7.80 -15.43 1.76
N LYS A 227 7.05 -14.40 1.39
CA LYS A 227 7.52 -13.33 0.51
C LYS A 227 7.91 -12.12 1.36
N VAL A 228 9.21 -11.83 1.42
CA VAL A 228 9.73 -10.74 2.25
C VAL A 228 10.83 -9.95 1.56
N ASN A 229 11.01 -8.72 2.04
CA ASN A 229 12.16 -7.87 1.78
C ASN A 229 12.86 -7.57 3.12
N THR A 230 14.13 -7.20 3.07
CA THR A 230 14.84 -6.62 4.22
C THR A 230 14.95 -5.12 4.06
N GLY A 231 15.04 -4.41 5.18
CA GLY A 231 15.37 -2.98 5.18
C GLY A 231 16.86 -2.67 4.90
N LYS A 232 17.70 -3.71 4.68
CA LYS A 232 19.13 -3.56 4.40
C LYS A 232 19.45 -3.95 2.95
N PHE A 233 20.09 -3.04 2.23
CA PHE A 233 20.69 -3.32 0.92
C PHE A 233 22.15 -3.72 1.14
N THR A 234 22.43 -5.01 1.09
CA THR A 234 23.79 -5.55 1.04
C THR A 234 23.88 -6.58 -0.07
N ASN A 235 25.07 -6.78 -0.64
CA ASN A 235 25.30 -7.85 -1.63
C ASN A 235 24.95 -9.25 -1.09
N ASN A 236 24.85 -9.40 0.22
CA ASN A 236 24.50 -10.63 0.94
C ASN A 236 23.14 -10.56 1.65
N ALA A 237 22.22 -9.69 1.21
CA ALA A 237 20.93 -9.49 1.87
C ALA A 237 20.11 -10.78 2.03
N PHE A 238 20.20 -11.71 1.08
CA PHE A 238 19.56 -13.01 1.16
C PHE A 238 20.14 -13.90 2.27
N ASN A 239 21.47 -14.01 2.33
CA ASN A 239 22.13 -14.80 3.38
C ASN A 239 21.86 -14.21 4.75
N TYR A 240 21.96 -12.87 4.87
CA TYR A 240 21.60 -12.16 6.09
C TYR A 240 20.16 -12.49 6.55
N LEU A 241 19.19 -12.43 5.64
CA LEU A 241 17.81 -12.78 5.95
C LEU A 241 17.66 -14.24 6.38
N LYS A 242 18.34 -15.17 5.70
CA LYS A 242 18.33 -16.58 6.04
C LYS A 242 18.91 -16.83 7.44
N ASP A 243 20.04 -16.21 7.75
CA ASP A 243 20.69 -16.33 9.05
C ASP A 243 19.82 -15.73 10.16
N GLU A 244 19.22 -14.58 9.91
CA GLU A 244 18.29 -13.94 10.84
C GLU A 244 17.05 -14.79 11.10
N LEU A 245 16.44 -15.35 10.05
CA LEU A 245 15.32 -16.29 10.19
C LEU A 245 15.74 -17.56 10.96
N THR A 246 16.90 -18.11 10.67
CA THR A 246 17.44 -19.29 11.37
C THR A 246 17.64 -19.01 12.86
N SER A 247 18.23 -17.87 13.19
CA SER A 247 18.44 -17.43 14.58
C SER A 247 17.12 -17.17 15.31
N ILE A 248 16.19 -16.45 14.68
CA ILE A 248 14.90 -16.07 15.29
C ILE A 248 13.97 -17.27 15.47
N LEU A 249 14.01 -18.22 14.56
CA LEU A 249 13.14 -19.39 14.55
C LEU A 249 13.74 -20.59 15.33
N GLU A 250 14.93 -20.41 15.94
CA GLU A 250 15.55 -21.42 16.79
C GLU A 250 15.63 -22.81 16.12
N ASN A 251 15.99 -22.86 14.83
CA ASN A 251 16.05 -24.07 14.00
C ASN A 251 14.70 -24.82 13.85
N LYS A 252 13.54 -24.21 14.14
CA LYS A 252 12.25 -24.84 13.94
C LYS A 252 11.92 -24.96 12.46
N SER A 253 11.78 -26.17 11.99
CA SER A 253 11.08 -26.59 10.74
C SER A 253 11.23 -25.63 9.53
N LEU A 254 12.44 -25.07 9.29
CA LEU A 254 12.71 -24.18 8.16
C LEU A 254 12.40 -24.86 6.81
N GLU A 255 12.42 -26.21 6.75
CA GLU A 255 12.04 -26.99 5.58
C GLU A 255 10.57 -26.82 5.17
N LYS A 256 9.74 -26.28 6.05
CA LYS A 256 8.33 -25.91 5.76
C LYS A 256 8.23 -24.60 4.99
N ILE A 257 9.28 -23.78 4.99
CA ILE A 257 9.28 -22.42 4.40
C ILE A 257 9.89 -22.45 3.01
N CYS A 258 9.13 -21.97 2.03
CA CYS A 258 9.63 -21.54 0.74
C CYS A 258 9.82 -20.02 0.78
N LEU A 259 11.08 -19.55 0.74
CA LEU A 259 11.43 -18.14 0.84
C LEU A 259 11.49 -17.47 -0.54
N ILE A 260 10.69 -16.43 -0.74
CA ILE A 260 10.75 -15.53 -1.88
C ILE A 260 11.30 -14.18 -1.40
N PHE A 261 12.50 -13.85 -1.84
CA PHE A 261 13.19 -12.62 -1.44
C PHE A 261 13.27 -11.62 -2.60
N GLY A 262 13.04 -10.35 -2.30
CA GLY A 262 13.17 -9.26 -3.25
C GLY A 262 11.85 -8.83 -3.90
N SER A 263 11.96 -7.97 -4.92
CA SER A 263 10.81 -7.43 -5.65
C SER A 263 10.31 -8.45 -6.69
N LEU A 264 9.01 -8.51 -6.85
CA LEU A 264 8.33 -9.27 -7.90
C LEU A 264 7.79 -8.31 -8.97
N SER A 265 7.82 -8.73 -10.22
CA SER A 265 7.06 -8.07 -11.27
C SER A 265 5.55 -8.22 -11.02
N ILE A 266 4.73 -7.38 -11.66
CA ILE A 266 3.27 -7.46 -11.54
C ILE A 266 2.75 -8.85 -11.95
N THR A 267 3.33 -9.44 -13.00
CA THR A 267 2.96 -10.79 -13.45
C THR A 267 3.30 -11.87 -12.43
N GLU A 268 4.49 -11.78 -11.81
CA GLU A 268 4.91 -12.72 -10.76
C GLU A 268 4.07 -12.54 -9.50
N LEU A 269 3.74 -11.31 -9.12
CA LEU A 269 2.90 -11.01 -7.98
C LEU A 269 1.49 -11.57 -8.17
N LYS A 270 0.89 -11.38 -9.35
CA LYS A 270 -0.37 -12.03 -9.69
C LYS A 270 -0.26 -13.55 -9.65
N GLY A 271 0.79 -14.12 -10.26
CA GLY A 271 1.03 -15.56 -10.22
C GLY A 271 1.13 -16.10 -8.81
N LEU A 272 1.71 -15.33 -7.88
CA LEU A 272 1.78 -15.66 -6.47
C LEU A 272 0.38 -15.75 -5.84
N TYR A 273 -0.47 -14.72 -6.01
CA TYR A 273 -1.82 -14.71 -5.44
C TYR A 273 -2.77 -15.70 -6.11
N SER A 274 -2.57 -16.03 -7.37
CA SER A 274 -3.43 -16.94 -8.15
C SER A 274 -2.95 -18.40 -8.16
N CYS A 275 -1.83 -18.71 -7.51
CA CYS A 275 -1.26 -20.06 -7.51
C CYS A 275 -2.17 -21.05 -6.79
N LYS A 276 -2.55 -22.14 -7.48
CA LYS A 276 -3.44 -23.19 -6.92
C LYS A 276 -2.88 -23.85 -5.67
N LYS A 277 -1.55 -23.92 -5.51
CA LYS A 277 -0.89 -24.44 -4.31
C LYS A 277 -0.86 -23.45 -3.14
N ILE A 278 -1.20 -22.17 -3.35
CA ILE A 278 -1.40 -21.20 -2.28
C ILE A 278 -2.87 -21.21 -1.89
N THR A 279 -3.12 -21.55 -0.63
CA THR A 279 -4.47 -21.84 -0.15
C THR A 279 -5.11 -20.63 0.51
N CYS A 280 -4.32 -19.83 1.23
CA CYS A 280 -4.75 -18.58 1.86
C CYS A 280 -3.56 -17.64 2.07
N MET A 281 -3.87 -16.35 2.25
CA MET A 281 -2.93 -15.36 2.78
C MET A 281 -3.16 -15.23 4.30
N LEU A 282 -2.07 -15.26 5.07
CA LEU A 282 -2.05 -15.06 6.51
C LEU A 282 -1.31 -13.77 6.85
N SER A 283 -1.91 -12.90 7.66
CA SER A 283 -1.27 -11.69 8.13
C SER A 283 -1.61 -11.37 9.58
N GLY A 284 -0.58 -11.28 10.40
CA GLY A 284 -0.67 -10.79 11.78
C GLY A 284 -0.35 -9.30 11.89
N THR A 285 -0.48 -8.52 10.81
CA THR A 285 -0.13 -7.10 10.79
C THR A 285 -0.79 -6.32 11.92
N ARG A 286 -0.05 -5.37 12.49
CA ARG A 286 -0.51 -4.54 13.59
C ARG A 286 -1.45 -3.43 13.12
N ALA A 287 -1.21 -2.88 11.93
CA ALA A 287 -2.09 -1.96 11.22
C ALA A 287 -1.63 -1.72 9.78
N GLU A 288 -2.54 -1.26 8.93
CA GLU A 288 -2.31 -0.82 7.56
C GLU A 288 -3.05 0.49 7.29
N GLY A 289 -2.41 1.43 6.59
CA GLY A 289 -3.06 2.66 6.13
C GLY A 289 -4.05 2.43 4.98
N TRP A 290 -3.80 1.42 4.15
CA TRP A 290 -4.70 0.88 3.12
C TRP A 290 -4.64 -0.65 3.09
N GLY A 291 -3.49 -1.21 2.81
CA GLY A 291 -3.27 -2.64 2.74
C GLY A 291 -3.25 -3.18 1.32
N LEU A 292 -2.37 -2.66 0.47
CA LEU A 292 -2.20 -3.13 -0.91
C LEU A 292 -2.13 -4.66 -1.05
N PRO A 293 -1.36 -5.42 -0.24
CA PRO A 293 -1.33 -6.87 -0.36
C PRO A 293 -2.69 -7.54 -0.13
N PHE A 294 -3.56 -6.93 0.68
CA PHE A 294 -4.90 -7.46 0.96
C PHE A 294 -5.85 -7.25 -0.22
N ILE A 295 -5.87 -6.04 -0.81
CA ILE A 295 -6.74 -5.79 -1.96
C ILE A 295 -6.27 -6.55 -3.19
N GLU A 296 -4.95 -6.75 -3.35
CA GLU A 296 -4.36 -7.58 -4.39
C GLU A 296 -4.77 -9.05 -4.24
N ALA A 297 -4.62 -9.62 -3.06
CA ALA A 297 -5.04 -10.99 -2.75
C ALA A 297 -6.55 -11.18 -2.96
N ALA A 298 -7.36 -10.25 -2.46
CA ALA A 298 -8.82 -10.28 -2.61
C ALA A 298 -9.24 -10.16 -4.09
N SER A 299 -8.56 -9.33 -4.89
CA SER A 299 -8.82 -9.22 -6.34
C SER A 299 -8.53 -10.51 -7.11
N CYS A 300 -7.66 -11.36 -6.56
CA CYS A 300 -7.36 -12.69 -7.08
C CYS A 300 -8.24 -13.81 -6.49
N GLY A 301 -9.15 -13.49 -5.57
CA GLY A 301 -10.03 -14.47 -4.91
C GLY A 301 -9.29 -15.38 -3.92
N LEU A 302 -8.14 -14.95 -3.41
CA LEU A 302 -7.39 -15.69 -2.40
C LEU A 302 -8.03 -15.46 -1.01
N PRO A 303 -8.41 -16.53 -0.27
CA PRO A 303 -8.88 -16.40 1.11
C PRO A 303 -7.88 -15.71 2.01
N ILE A 304 -8.36 -14.85 2.92
CA ILE A 304 -7.54 -14.06 3.82
C ILE A 304 -7.85 -14.41 5.27
N ILE A 305 -6.79 -14.58 6.07
CA ILE A 305 -6.82 -14.72 7.53
C ILE A 305 -5.97 -13.59 8.09
N ALA A 306 -6.57 -12.65 8.82
CA ALA A 306 -5.84 -11.45 9.23
C ALA A 306 -6.34 -10.86 10.56
N THR A 307 -5.51 -10.04 11.21
CA THR A 307 -5.88 -9.29 12.42
C THR A 307 -7.13 -8.46 12.16
N ASN A 308 -8.12 -8.49 13.06
CA ASN A 308 -9.38 -7.73 12.90
C ASN A 308 -9.20 -6.23 13.17
N TYR A 309 -8.26 -5.56 12.50
CA TYR A 309 -7.92 -4.17 12.75
C TYR A 309 -7.43 -3.44 11.51
N SER A 310 -7.71 -2.11 11.42
CA SER A 310 -7.23 -1.14 10.43
C SER A 310 -7.91 -1.17 9.05
N ALA A 311 -7.32 -0.48 8.08
CA ALA A 311 -7.97 -0.03 6.85
C ALA A 311 -8.48 -1.15 5.93
N TYR A 312 -7.81 -2.27 5.82
CA TYR A 312 -8.26 -3.34 4.92
C TYR A 312 -9.63 -3.93 5.27
N LYS A 313 -10.13 -3.68 6.47
CA LYS A 313 -11.50 -4.03 6.84
C LYS A 313 -12.55 -3.29 6.01
N GLU A 314 -12.23 -2.09 5.53
CA GLU A 314 -13.13 -1.26 4.73
C GLU A 314 -13.53 -1.95 3.42
N PHE A 315 -12.62 -2.70 2.82
CA PHE A 315 -12.89 -3.40 1.57
C PHE A 315 -13.02 -4.93 1.72
N LEU A 316 -12.56 -5.53 2.80
CA LEU A 316 -12.79 -6.96 3.08
C LEU A 316 -14.12 -7.21 3.81
N ASP A 317 -14.60 -6.20 4.56
CA ASP A 317 -15.79 -6.29 5.42
C ASP A 317 -15.72 -7.49 6.36
N ASN A 318 -16.68 -8.40 6.32
CA ASN A 318 -16.69 -9.65 7.11
C ASN A 318 -16.28 -10.90 6.29
N ASP A 319 -15.84 -10.73 5.04
CA ASP A 319 -15.50 -11.82 4.13
C ASP A 319 -14.06 -12.33 4.28
N PHE A 320 -13.50 -12.26 5.49
CA PHE A 320 -12.20 -12.84 5.84
C PHE A 320 -12.22 -13.45 7.25
N LEU A 321 -11.29 -14.34 7.56
CA LEU A 321 -11.15 -14.89 8.90
C LEU A 321 -10.44 -13.89 9.80
N GLN A 322 -11.17 -13.38 10.80
CA GLN A 322 -10.77 -12.29 11.67
C GLN A 322 -10.02 -12.82 12.90
N ILE A 323 -8.74 -12.51 12.99
CA ILE A 323 -7.93 -12.86 14.17
C ILE A 323 -8.17 -11.80 15.25
N GLU A 324 -8.55 -12.25 16.45
CA GLU A 324 -8.68 -11.37 17.62
C GLU A 324 -7.33 -10.76 17.99
N TYR A 325 -7.37 -9.57 18.58
CA TYR A 325 -6.19 -8.83 19.00
C TYR A 325 -6.38 -8.15 20.35
N GLU A 326 -5.28 -7.76 20.94
CA GLU A 326 -5.19 -6.84 22.06
C GLU A 326 -4.56 -5.52 21.61
N LYS A 327 -4.94 -4.43 22.26
CA LYS A 327 -4.30 -3.13 22.04
C LYS A 327 -2.93 -3.15 22.69
N GLU A 328 -1.90 -2.89 21.90
CA GLU A 328 -0.54 -2.73 22.39
C GLU A 328 -0.11 -1.28 22.23
N ILE A 329 0.24 -0.63 23.35
CA ILE A 329 0.68 0.75 23.32
C ILE A 329 2.08 0.79 22.70
N PHE A 330 2.24 1.70 21.76
CA PHE A 330 3.51 1.96 21.12
C PHE A 330 4.34 2.90 22.01
N THR A 331 5.42 2.39 22.61
CA THR A 331 6.19 3.09 23.65
C THR A 331 7.41 3.84 23.14
N GLN A 332 7.64 3.87 21.83
CA GLN A 332 8.80 4.52 21.24
C GLN A 332 8.45 5.88 20.64
N ASP A 333 9.29 6.87 20.89
CA ASP A 333 9.25 8.10 20.11
C ASP A 333 9.75 7.83 18.69
N THR A 334 8.97 8.23 17.72
CA THR A 334 9.35 8.16 16.32
C THR A 334 9.04 9.49 15.62
N ASN A 335 9.48 9.57 14.38
CA ASN A 335 9.08 10.70 13.54
C ASN A 335 7.58 10.67 13.16
N PHE A 336 6.82 9.65 13.55
CA PHE A 336 5.46 9.38 13.11
C PHE A 336 4.41 9.52 14.22
N VAL A 337 4.77 9.24 15.46
CA VAL A 337 3.90 9.34 16.64
C VAL A 337 4.66 9.86 17.85
N ASP A 338 3.94 10.49 18.75
CA ASP A 338 4.43 10.93 20.06
C ASP A 338 4.03 9.87 21.10
N LYS A 339 5.00 9.28 21.80
CA LYS A 339 4.74 8.22 22.82
C LYS A 339 3.79 8.67 23.92
N ASP A 340 3.89 9.95 24.33
CA ASP A 340 3.09 10.51 25.41
C ASP A 340 1.59 10.62 25.08
N SER A 341 1.22 10.45 23.79
CA SER A 341 -0.17 10.38 23.35
C SER A 341 -0.76 8.96 23.44
N ASN A 342 0.01 7.98 23.96
CA ASN A 342 -0.36 6.57 24.07
C ASN A 342 -0.93 5.97 22.77
N PRO A 343 -0.23 6.11 21.64
CA PRO A 343 -0.64 5.47 20.40
C PRO A 343 -0.70 3.96 20.57
N TYR A 344 -1.68 3.31 19.97
CA TYR A 344 -1.74 1.87 19.98
C TYR A 344 -1.89 1.29 18.58
N TRP A 345 -1.48 0.04 18.47
CA TRP A 345 -1.73 -0.83 17.34
C TRP A 345 -2.26 -2.18 17.81
N ALA A 346 -2.62 -3.05 16.89
CA ALA A 346 -3.12 -4.37 17.23
C ALA A 346 -1.96 -5.36 17.43
N ASN A 347 -2.02 -6.14 18.51
CA ASN A 347 -1.21 -7.33 18.68
C ASN A 347 -2.11 -8.55 18.66
N PHE A 348 -2.03 -9.37 17.62
CA PHE A 348 -2.94 -10.51 17.48
C PHE A 348 -2.76 -11.57 18.59
N LYS A 349 -3.87 -12.24 18.94
CA LYS A 349 -3.86 -13.36 19.87
C LYS A 349 -3.45 -14.64 19.13
N THR A 350 -2.41 -15.30 19.60
CA THR A 350 -1.84 -16.52 19.00
C THR A 350 -2.86 -17.63 18.88
N GLU A 351 -3.65 -17.85 19.94
CA GLU A 351 -4.70 -18.87 20.00
C GLU A 351 -5.79 -18.62 18.94
N SER A 352 -6.18 -17.36 18.75
CA SER A 352 -7.16 -16.98 17.74
C SER A 352 -6.64 -17.24 16.32
N MET A 353 -5.37 -16.93 16.04
CA MET A 353 -4.75 -17.23 14.75
C MET A 353 -4.71 -18.74 14.48
N ILE A 354 -4.27 -19.55 15.45
CA ILE A 354 -4.21 -21.00 15.33
C ILE A 354 -5.62 -21.58 15.12
N ASN A 355 -6.61 -21.08 15.85
CA ASN A 355 -7.99 -21.55 15.72
C ASN A 355 -8.57 -21.20 14.33
N ASN A 356 -8.33 -19.99 13.83
CA ASN A 356 -8.75 -19.59 12.49
C ASN A 356 -8.08 -20.43 11.40
N LEU A 357 -6.80 -20.80 11.56
CA LEU A 357 -6.12 -21.73 10.66
C LEU A 357 -6.75 -23.10 10.67
N LYS A 358 -7.11 -23.66 11.87
CA LYS A 358 -7.81 -24.94 11.97
C LYS A 358 -9.14 -24.89 11.24
N VAL A 359 -9.99 -23.94 11.58
CA VAL A 359 -11.31 -23.74 10.98
C VAL A 359 -11.22 -23.58 9.46
N PHE A 360 -10.24 -22.82 8.98
CA PHE A 360 -10.00 -22.62 7.55
C PHE A 360 -9.64 -23.93 6.84
N PHE A 361 -8.64 -24.69 7.37
CA PHE A 361 -8.17 -25.91 6.71
C PHE A 361 -9.18 -27.06 6.78
N GLU A 362 -10.11 -27.04 7.73
CA GLU A 362 -11.27 -27.95 7.80
C GLU A 362 -12.36 -27.58 6.76
N ASN A 363 -12.45 -26.30 6.37
CA ASN A 363 -13.54 -25.76 5.54
C ASN A 363 -13.04 -24.97 4.31
N ILE A 364 -11.94 -25.39 3.68
CA ILE A 364 -11.27 -24.64 2.59
C ILE A 364 -12.24 -24.19 1.48
N ASN A 365 -13.11 -25.10 1.01
CA ASN A 365 -14.02 -24.80 -0.11
C ASN A 365 -15.06 -23.73 0.26
N PHE A 366 -15.54 -23.74 1.50
CA PHE A 366 -16.44 -22.71 2.02
C PHE A 366 -15.76 -21.33 1.99
N TYR A 367 -14.54 -21.21 2.53
CA TYR A 367 -13.82 -19.93 2.53
C TYR A 367 -13.35 -19.49 1.15
N LYS A 368 -13.07 -20.40 0.24
CA LYS A 368 -12.84 -20.08 -1.18
C LYS A 368 -14.09 -19.49 -1.83
N SER A 369 -15.29 -19.97 -1.49
CA SER A 369 -16.53 -19.40 -2.01
C SER A 369 -16.80 -17.98 -1.50
N ILE A 370 -16.48 -17.70 -0.23
CA ILE A 370 -16.53 -16.36 0.36
C ILE A 370 -15.53 -15.43 -0.34
N ALA A 371 -14.28 -15.86 -0.48
CA ALA A 371 -13.24 -15.08 -1.15
C ALA A 371 -13.60 -14.79 -2.61
N HIS A 372 -14.25 -15.72 -3.32
CA HIS A 372 -14.73 -15.48 -4.67
C HIS A 372 -15.86 -14.43 -4.73
N LYS A 373 -16.79 -14.45 -3.78
CA LYS A 373 -17.82 -13.38 -3.68
C LYS A 373 -17.17 -12.03 -3.44
N ARG A 374 -16.21 -11.96 -2.51
CA ARG A 374 -15.47 -10.72 -2.23
C ARG A 374 -14.65 -10.25 -3.44
N GLN A 375 -14.05 -11.15 -4.20
CA GLN A 375 -13.34 -10.84 -5.44
C GLN A 375 -14.24 -10.05 -6.42
N ILE A 376 -15.48 -10.47 -6.60
CA ILE A 376 -16.43 -9.78 -7.47
C ILE A 376 -16.66 -8.35 -7.00
N ILE A 377 -16.90 -8.16 -5.70
CA ILE A 377 -17.12 -6.84 -5.09
C ILE A 377 -15.87 -5.95 -5.24
N ILE A 378 -14.68 -6.50 -4.98
CA ILE A 378 -13.40 -5.77 -5.16
C ILE A 378 -13.26 -5.31 -6.62
N LYS A 379 -13.50 -6.18 -7.58
CA LYS A 379 -13.39 -5.85 -9.00
C LYS A 379 -14.41 -4.83 -9.45
N GLN A 380 -15.59 -4.80 -8.85
CA GLN A 380 -16.62 -3.81 -9.16
C GLN A 380 -16.32 -2.44 -8.56
N ASN A 381 -15.84 -2.37 -7.31
CA ASN A 381 -15.78 -1.12 -6.56
C ASN A 381 -14.36 -0.51 -6.48
N TYR A 382 -13.31 -1.30 -6.68
CA TYR A 382 -11.91 -0.87 -6.50
C TYR A 382 -11.06 -1.06 -7.76
N ASN A 383 -11.69 -1.19 -8.93
CA ASN A 383 -10.96 -1.14 -10.20
C ASN A 383 -10.53 0.30 -10.52
N ILE A 384 -9.56 0.41 -11.43
CA ILE A 384 -8.95 1.68 -11.78
C ILE A 384 -9.98 2.73 -12.26
N ASP A 385 -10.98 2.33 -13.06
CA ASP A 385 -11.88 3.29 -13.67
C ASP A 385 -12.84 3.92 -12.64
N ILE A 386 -13.31 3.12 -11.68
CA ILE A 386 -14.12 3.60 -10.57
C ILE A 386 -13.31 4.55 -9.68
N ILE A 387 -12.10 4.14 -9.28
CA ILE A 387 -11.27 4.97 -8.40
C ILE A 387 -10.83 6.26 -9.11
N LEU A 388 -10.53 6.22 -10.41
CA LEU A 388 -10.21 7.44 -11.18
C LEU A 388 -11.40 8.40 -11.26
N ASN A 389 -12.64 7.91 -11.31
CA ASN A 389 -13.81 8.77 -11.24
C ASN A 389 -13.92 9.45 -9.88
N ASN A 390 -13.68 8.74 -8.78
CA ASN A 390 -13.65 9.34 -7.44
C ASN A 390 -12.54 10.42 -7.34
N TYR A 391 -11.36 10.15 -7.91
CA TYR A 391 -10.27 11.13 -7.96
C TYR A 391 -10.69 12.37 -8.76
N LYS A 392 -11.38 12.19 -9.89
CA LYS A 392 -11.90 13.28 -10.70
C LYS A 392 -12.82 14.18 -9.90
N GLU A 393 -13.82 13.60 -9.21
CA GLU A 393 -14.78 14.36 -8.40
C GLU A 393 -14.08 15.23 -7.34
N VAL A 394 -13.16 14.64 -6.58
CA VAL A 394 -12.44 15.36 -5.50
C VAL A 394 -11.45 16.37 -6.06
N PHE A 395 -10.68 16.03 -7.09
CA PHE A 395 -9.67 16.93 -7.63
C PHE A 395 -10.29 18.09 -8.43
N GLU A 396 -11.35 17.84 -9.21
CA GLU A 396 -12.00 18.91 -9.97
C GLU A 396 -12.75 19.92 -9.08
N SER A 397 -13.32 19.46 -7.96
CA SER A 397 -13.93 20.38 -6.99
C SER A 397 -12.90 21.26 -6.25
N ASN A 398 -11.61 20.94 -6.34
CA ASN A 398 -10.52 21.66 -5.71
C ASN A 398 -9.50 22.27 -6.71
N PHE A 399 -9.83 22.22 -8.03
CA PHE A 399 -9.00 22.82 -9.09
C PHE A 399 -9.29 24.36 -9.30
#